data_6e36f8971dca0cd0649df71f3f26f59b
#
_entry.id   6e36f8971dca0cd0649df71f3f26f59b
#
_cell.length_a   1.000
_cell.length_b   1.000
_cell.length_c   1.000
_cell.angle_alpha   90.00
_cell.angle_beta   90.00
_cell.angle_gamma   90.00
#
_symmetry.space_group_name_H-M   'P 1'
#
loop_
_entity.id
_entity.type
_entity.pdbx_description
1 polymer ?
#
loop_
_entity_poly.entity_id
_entity_poly.type
_entity_poly.pdbx_seq_one_letter_code
_entity_poly.pdbx_strand_id
1 'polypeptide(L)'
;GLAGVWAEENTREAIYDAFRRKETFATSGPRIKVRFFAGYDLANSKLDDLSLIQDAYAKSIPMGGTLNVKGNKTPTFLIWAIADPLGAPLQRTQIIKGWLEDGEHKEKVYDVACSDGLSVDPQTYRCPDNGARVDLRDCSISADHGAREIKAFWQDPEFQEDKEAFYYSR
;
A
#
# COMPACT_ATOMS: atom_id res chain seq x y z
N GLY A 1 18.60 5.15 -0.24
CA GLY A 1 17.26 4.83 -0.74
C GLY A 1 17.20 4.84 -2.25
N LEU A 2 16.19 4.23 -2.80
CA LEU A 2 15.88 4.21 -4.23
C LEU A 2 14.48 4.75 -4.44
N ALA A 3 14.28 5.54 -5.51
CA ALA A 3 12.96 5.87 -6.03
C ALA A 3 12.64 4.95 -7.20
N GLY A 4 11.44 4.40 -7.23
CA GLY A 4 10.89 3.62 -8.32
C GLY A 4 9.69 4.33 -8.94
N VAL A 5 9.41 4.03 -10.20
CA VAL A 5 8.23 4.53 -10.91
C VAL A 5 7.52 3.39 -11.61
N TRP A 6 6.22 3.54 -11.83
CA TRP A 6 5.45 2.67 -12.70
C TRP A 6 5.34 3.33 -14.08
N ALA A 7 6.25 2.95 -14.98
CA ALA A 7 6.30 3.40 -16.35
C ALA A 7 5.85 2.28 -17.30
N GLU A 8 5.30 2.63 -18.45
CA GLU A 8 4.86 1.67 -19.46
C GLU A 8 6.04 0.96 -20.14
N GLU A 9 7.17 1.67 -20.24
CA GLU A 9 8.41 1.14 -20.80
C GLU A 9 9.63 1.77 -20.15
N ASN A 10 10.80 1.17 -20.33
CA ASN A 10 12.06 1.69 -19.79
C ASN A 10 12.71 2.69 -20.77
N THR A 11 12.00 3.78 -21.02
CA THR A 11 12.51 4.93 -21.78
C THR A 11 12.54 6.17 -20.90
N ARG A 12 13.36 7.15 -21.29
CA ARG A 12 13.46 8.42 -20.57
C ARG A 12 12.11 9.13 -20.49
N GLU A 13 11.39 9.14 -21.59
CA GLU A 13 10.09 9.80 -21.75
C GLU A 13 9.05 9.13 -20.84
N ALA A 14 8.90 7.81 -20.91
CA ALA A 14 7.94 7.09 -20.09
C ALA A 14 8.24 7.19 -18.59
N ILE A 15 9.51 7.16 -18.20
CA ILE A 15 9.94 7.38 -16.81
C ILE A 15 9.60 8.81 -16.36
N TYR A 16 9.87 9.81 -17.19
CA TYR A 16 9.54 11.21 -16.89
C TYR A 16 8.04 11.40 -16.73
N ASP A 17 7.23 10.82 -17.62
CA ASP A 17 5.78 10.88 -17.55
C ASP A 17 5.22 10.20 -16.29
N ALA A 18 5.81 9.08 -15.86
CA ALA A 18 5.46 8.42 -14.60
C ALA A 18 5.77 9.32 -13.39
N PHE A 19 6.90 10.05 -13.38
CA PHE A 19 7.16 11.06 -12.36
C PHE A 19 6.15 12.21 -12.40
N ARG A 20 5.76 12.65 -13.58
CA ARG A 20 4.74 13.70 -13.74
C ARG A 20 3.37 13.27 -13.22
N ARG A 21 3.00 12.03 -13.44
CA ARG A 21 1.78 11.42 -12.88
C ARG A 21 1.90 11.09 -11.38
N LYS A 22 3.11 11.21 -10.82
CA LYS A 22 3.42 10.87 -9.41
C LYS A 22 3.17 9.38 -9.09
N GLU A 23 3.20 8.50 -10.07
CA GLU A 23 3.17 7.05 -9.86
C GLU A 23 4.54 6.55 -9.39
N THR A 24 4.92 7.01 -8.20
CA THR A 24 6.25 6.85 -7.63
C THR A 24 6.20 6.23 -6.25
N PHE A 25 7.21 5.44 -5.93
CA PHE A 25 7.43 4.89 -4.60
C PHE A 25 8.91 4.94 -4.26
N ALA A 26 9.23 4.82 -2.98
CA ALA A 26 10.61 4.84 -2.51
C ALA A 26 10.87 3.69 -1.54
N THR A 27 12.13 3.25 -1.51
CA THR A 27 12.61 2.25 -0.56
C THR A 27 13.85 2.76 0.16
N SER A 28 14.03 2.37 1.41
CA SER A 28 15.20 2.76 2.20
C SER A 28 16.30 1.69 2.25
N GLY A 29 16.04 0.52 1.68
CA GLY A 29 16.97 -0.62 1.65
C GLY A 29 16.53 -1.64 0.60
N PRO A 30 15.74 -2.67 0.98
CA PRO A 30 15.24 -3.68 0.06
C PRO A 30 14.45 -3.08 -1.10
N ARG A 31 14.53 -3.70 -2.27
CA ARG A 31 13.84 -3.23 -3.50
C ARG A 31 12.37 -3.68 -3.53
N ILE A 32 11.65 -3.39 -2.47
CA ILE A 32 10.20 -3.63 -2.38
C ILE A 32 9.50 -2.79 -3.45
N LYS A 33 8.55 -3.41 -4.15
CA LYS A 33 7.70 -2.73 -5.12
C LYS A 33 6.30 -2.61 -4.54
N VAL A 34 5.66 -1.46 -4.73
CA VAL A 34 4.30 -1.24 -4.25
C VAL A 34 3.44 -0.59 -5.33
N ARG A 35 2.19 -1.01 -5.43
CA ARG A 35 1.10 -0.34 -6.15
C ARG A 35 0.03 0.05 -5.15
N PHE A 36 -0.56 1.22 -5.37
CA PHE A 36 -1.58 1.76 -4.50
C PHE A 36 -2.64 2.49 -5.33
N PHE A 37 -3.88 2.11 -5.13
CA PHE A 37 -5.03 2.67 -5.85
C PHE A 37 -6.15 3.00 -4.87
N ALA A 38 -7.01 3.96 -5.24
CA ALA A 38 -8.21 4.29 -4.49
C ALA A 38 -9.39 4.49 -5.43
N GLY A 39 -10.55 3.94 -5.10
CA GLY A 39 -11.75 4.06 -5.92
C GLY A 39 -13.00 3.53 -5.24
N TYR A 40 -14.16 3.83 -5.81
CA TYR A 40 -15.45 3.43 -5.26
C TYR A 40 -15.96 2.07 -5.80
N ASP A 41 -15.39 1.59 -6.89
CA ASP A 41 -15.83 0.40 -7.59
C ASP A 41 -14.81 -0.76 -7.52
N LEU A 42 -13.72 -0.58 -6.76
CA LEU A 42 -12.67 -1.60 -6.56
C LEU A 42 -13.15 -2.81 -5.74
N ALA A 43 -14.10 -2.64 -4.84
CA ALA A 43 -14.62 -3.71 -3.97
C ALA A 43 -15.24 -4.89 -4.75
N ASN A 44 -15.57 -4.69 -6.04
CA ASN A 44 -16.11 -5.72 -6.90
C ASN A 44 -15.04 -6.56 -7.61
N SER A 45 -13.77 -6.19 -7.50
CA SER A 45 -12.64 -6.93 -8.06
C SER A 45 -12.17 -8.01 -7.10
N LYS A 46 -11.51 -9.06 -7.64
CA LYS A 46 -10.92 -10.13 -6.83
C LYS A 46 -9.40 -9.96 -6.79
N LEU A 47 -8.80 -10.16 -5.63
CA LEU A 47 -7.34 -10.01 -5.44
C LEU A 47 -6.52 -10.98 -6.30
N ASP A 48 -7.07 -12.15 -6.62
CA ASP A 48 -6.39 -13.19 -7.40
C ASP A 48 -6.72 -13.14 -8.90
N ASP A 49 -7.48 -12.12 -9.34
CA ASP A 49 -7.81 -11.96 -10.76
C ASP A 49 -6.58 -11.46 -11.53
N LEU A 50 -6.29 -12.08 -12.66
CA LEU A 50 -5.20 -11.67 -13.55
C LEU A 50 -5.42 -10.26 -14.13
N SER A 51 -6.66 -9.82 -14.23
CA SER A 51 -7.03 -8.47 -14.70
C SER A 51 -6.97 -7.40 -13.60
N LEU A 52 -6.64 -7.75 -12.34
CA LEU A 52 -6.72 -6.85 -11.19
C LEU A 52 -6.09 -5.48 -11.45
N ILE A 53 -4.90 -5.43 -12.04
CA ILE A 53 -4.21 -4.17 -12.31
C ILE A 53 -4.89 -3.39 -13.43
N GLN A 54 -5.31 -4.05 -14.48
CA GLN A 54 -6.04 -3.41 -15.58
C GLN A 54 -7.36 -2.82 -15.07
N ASP A 55 -8.07 -3.56 -14.25
CA ASP A 55 -9.31 -3.11 -13.60
C ASP A 55 -9.07 -1.95 -12.64
N ALA A 56 -7.98 -1.98 -11.88
CA ALA A 56 -7.61 -0.90 -10.98
C ALA A 56 -7.36 0.40 -11.76
N TYR A 57 -6.61 0.38 -12.86
CA TYR A 57 -6.41 1.55 -13.70
C TYR A 57 -7.70 2.04 -14.37
N ALA A 58 -8.59 1.13 -14.75
CA ALA A 58 -9.87 1.48 -15.42
C ALA A 58 -10.92 2.06 -14.46
N LYS A 59 -10.93 1.65 -13.17
CA LYS A 59 -12.03 1.91 -12.22
C LYS A 59 -11.62 2.74 -11.01
N SER A 60 -10.34 3.14 -10.90
CA SER A 60 -9.82 3.84 -9.73
C SER A 60 -8.70 4.82 -10.08
N ILE A 61 -8.22 5.52 -9.08
CA ILE A 61 -7.12 6.49 -9.20
C ILE A 61 -5.85 5.84 -8.66
N PRO A 62 -4.74 5.83 -9.42
CA PRO A 62 -3.46 5.35 -8.94
C PRO A 62 -2.82 6.32 -7.93
N MET A 63 -1.76 5.87 -7.27
CA MET A 63 -0.94 6.71 -6.39
C MET A 63 -0.55 8.02 -7.07
N GLY A 64 -0.51 9.10 -6.31
CA GLY A 64 -0.22 10.46 -6.80
C GLY A 64 -1.44 11.20 -7.35
N GLY A 65 -2.57 10.52 -7.55
CA GLY A 65 -3.82 11.13 -8.01
C GLY A 65 -4.68 11.68 -6.88
N THR A 66 -5.76 12.37 -7.26
CA THR A 66 -6.76 12.90 -6.33
C THR A 66 -8.09 12.22 -6.58
N LEU A 67 -8.66 11.63 -5.54
CA LEU A 67 -9.99 11.02 -5.58
C LEU A 67 -11.02 12.01 -5.00
N ASN A 68 -11.97 12.43 -5.84
CA ASN A 68 -13.06 13.29 -5.39
C ASN A 68 -14.10 12.48 -4.63
N VAL A 69 -14.66 13.08 -3.58
CA VAL A 69 -15.75 12.47 -2.79
C VAL A 69 -16.96 12.18 -3.68
N LYS A 70 -17.57 11.02 -3.50
CA LYS A 70 -18.73 10.55 -4.27
C LYS A 70 -19.90 10.22 -3.33
N GLY A 71 -20.58 11.25 -2.87
CA GLY A 71 -21.66 11.09 -1.88
C GLY A 71 -21.17 10.38 -0.62
N ASN A 72 -22.05 9.73 0.10
CA ASN A 72 -21.75 9.03 1.36
C ASN A 72 -21.03 7.67 1.16
N LYS A 73 -20.21 7.53 0.11
CA LYS A 73 -19.48 6.28 -0.16
C LYS A 73 -18.07 6.35 0.39
N THR A 74 -17.68 5.34 1.17
CA THR A 74 -16.30 5.16 1.58
C THR A 74 -15.47 4.59 0.42
N PRO A 75 -14.34 5.19 0.05
CA PRO A 75 -13.48 4.65 -0.98
C PRO A 75 -12.83 3.35 -0.53
N THR A 76 -12.63 2.44 -1.48
CA THR A 76 -11.83 1.24 -1.30
C THR A 76 -10.42 1.51 -1.81
N PHE A 77 -9.43 1.17 -1.02
CA PHE A 77 -8.03 1.21 -1.38
C PHE A 77 -7.56 -0.20 -1.75
N LEU A 78 -6.78 -0.30 -2.81
CA LEU A 78 -6.02 -1.50 -3.15
C LEU A 78 -4.55 -1.22 -2.87
N ILE A 79 -3.95 -2.04 -2.02
CA ILE A 79 -2.50 -2.09 -1.84
C ILE A 79 -1.97 -3.43 -2.36
N TRP A 80 -0.88 -3.39 -3.12
CA TRP A 80 -0.18 -4.56 -3.61
C TRP A 80 1.31 -4.35 -3.45
N ALA A 81 1.91 -5.09 -2.54
CA ALA A 81 3.33 -5.06 -2.24
C ALA A 81 4.00 -6.38 -2.65
N ILE A 82 5.19 -6.28 -3.24
CA ILE A 82 6.04 -7.40 -3.64
C ILE A 82 7.39 -7.23 -2.95
N ALA A 83 7.84 -8.26 -2.23
CA ALA A 83 9.11 -8.29 -1.55
C ALA A 83 10.30 -8.19 -2.53
N ASP A 84 11.42 -7.69 -2.05
CA ASP A 84 12.71 -7.85 -2.72
C ASP A 84 13.07 -9.35 -2.73
N PRO A 85 13.35 -9.95 -3.90
CA PRO A 85 13.77 -11.37 -3.96
C PRO A 85 15.00 -11.70 -3.12
N LEU A 86 15.87 -10.72 -2.90
CA LEU A 86 17.12 -10.85 -2.13
C LEU A 86 17.00 -10.33 -0.69
N GLY A 87 15.84 -9.79 -0.33
CA GLY A 87 15.56 -9.22 0.99
C GLY A 87 14.71 -10.12 1.88
N ALA A 88 14.46 -9.65 3.09
CA ALA A 88 13.52 -10.28 4.00
C ALA A 88 12.09 -10.28 3.41
N PRO A 89 11.30 -11.33 3.68
CA PRO A 89 9.88 -11.35 3.35
C PRO A 89 9.11 -10.21 4.01
N LEU A 90 7.97 -9.85 3.43
CA LEU A 90 7.07 -8.82 3.97
C LEU A 90 6.35 -9.35 5.22
N GLN A 91 6.35 -8.57 6.28
CA GLN A 91 5.60 -8.87 7.49
C GLN A 91 4.15 -8.39 7.39
N ARG A 92 3.95 -7.19 6.82
CA ARG A 92 2.64 -6.52 6.73
C ARG A 92 2.66 -5.46 5.65
N THR A 93 1.49 -4.95 5.32
CA THR A 93 1.32 -3.69 4.61
C THR A 93 0.55 -2.70 5.48
N GLN A 94 0.90 -1.42 5.34
CA GLN A 94 0.30 -0.34 6.11
C GLN A 94 -0.23 0.75 5.18
N ILE A 95 -1.31 1.38 5.60
CA ILE A 95 -1.78 2.64 5.03
C ILE A 95 -1.68 3.70 6.11
N ILE A 96 -1.07 4.81 5.76
CA ILE A 96 -0.96 5.98 6.60
C ILE A 96 -1.96 7.01 6.10
N LYS A 97 -2.84 7.48 6.99
CA LYS A 97 -3.78 8.58 6.77
C LYS A 97 -3.23 9.82 7.43
N GLY A 98 -3.18 10.92 6.68
CA GLY A 98 -2.87 12.25 7.23
C GLY A 98 -3.98 13.23 6.92
N TRP A 99 -4.34 14.09 7.87
CA TRP A 99 -5.36 15.12 7.72
C TRP A 99 -5.07 16.35 8.59
N LEU A 100 -5.84 17.41 8.36
CA LEU A 100 -5.84 18.57 9.22
C LEU A 100 -7.10 18.55 10.10
N GLU A 101 -6.94 18.83 11.38
CA GLU A 101 -8.01 18.99 12.34
C GLU A 101 -7.72 20.18 13.24
N ASP A 102 -8.60 21.15 13.22
CA ASP A 102 -8.45 22.44 13.95
C ASP A 102 -7.10 23.14 13.68
N GLY A 103 -6.61 23.02 12.45
CA GLY A 103 -5.31 23.58 12.02
C GLY A 103 -4.08 22.78 12.44
N GLU A 104 -4.26 21.67 13.13
CA GLU A 104 -3.20 20.75 13.51
C GLU A 104 -3.07 19.55 12.55
N HIS A 105 -1.82 19.15 12.29
CA HIS A 105 -1.55 17.93 11.53
C HIS A 105 -1.83 16.70 12.38
N LYS A 106 -2.66 15.82 11.85
CA LYS A 106 -2.94 14.51 12.46
C LYS A 106 -2.48 13.42 11.51
N GLU A 107 -2.01 12.32 12.07
CA GLU A 107 -1.60 11.12 11.33
C GLU A 107 -2.09 9.87 12.05
N LYS A 108 -2.53 8.88 11.29
CA LYS A 108 -2.87 7.55 11.81
C LYS A 108 -2.35 6.45 10.89
N VAL A 109 -1.76 5.44 11.50
CA VAL A 109 -1.19 4.27 10.82
C VAL A 109 -2.08 3.08 11.02
N TYR A 110 -2.52 2.47 9.93
CA TYR A 110 -3.32 1.26 9.91
C TYR A 110 -2.49 0.13 9.29
N ASP A 111 -2.33 -0.99 10.00
CA ASP A 111 -1.94 -2.24 9.35
C ASP A 111 -3.18 -2.75 8.59
N VAL A 112 -3.04 -3.08 7.33
CA VAL A 112 -4.19 -3.45 6.47
C VAL A 112 -4.16 -4.90 6.04
N ALA A 113 -2.99 -5.52 6.04
CA ALA A 113 -2.82 -6.95 5.85
C ALA A 113 -1.56 -7.45 6.55
N CYS A 114 -1.66 -8.64 7.12
CA CYS A 114 -0.58 -9.33 7.82
C CYS A 114 -0.13 -10.55 6.98
N SER A 115 1.15 -10.94 7.12
CA SER A 115 1.64 -12.21 6.60
C SER A 115 1.24 -13.40 7.48
N ASP A 116 1.64 -14.60 7.06
CA ASP A 116 1.55 -15.84 7.85
C ASP A 116 0.13 -16.21 8.30
N GLY A 117 -0.89 -15.77 7.55
CA GLY A 117 -2.30 -16.01 7.88
C GLY A 117 -2.80 -15.27 9.12
N LEU A 118 -2.00 -14.32 9.63
CA LEU A 118 -2.38 -13.52 10.77
C LEU A 118 -3.43 -12.46 10.38
N SER A 119 -4.26 -12.05 11.34
CA SER A 119 -5.28 -11.03 11.14
C SER A 119 -4.93 -9.75 11.86
N VAL A 120 -5.35 -8.63 11.27
CA VAL A 120 -5.24 -7.31 11.91
C VAL A 120 -6.19 -7.25 13.10
N ASP A 121 -5.70 -6.81 14.24
CA ASP A 121 -6.53 -6.55 15.42
C ASP A 121 -7.50 -5.38 15.13
N PRO A 122 -8.82 -5.58 15.23
CA PRO A 122 -9.80 -4.56 14.85
C PRO A 122 -9.87 -3.36 15.81
N GLN A 123 -9.28 -3.45 17.00
CA GLN A 123 -9.29 -2.37 17.99
C GLN A 123 -8.03 -1.50 17.86
N THR A 124 -6.88 -2.13 17.66
CA THR A 124 -5.59 -1.44 17.60
C THR A 124 -5.14 -1.14 16.18
N TYR A 125 -5.75 -1.78 15.17
CA TYR A 125 -5.33 -1.76 13.77
C TYR A 125 -3.87 -2.20 13.58
N ARG A 126 -3.43 -3.22 14.35
CA ARG A 126 -2.07 -3.76 14.28
C ARG A 126 -2.06 -5.24 13.97
N CYS A 127 -1.07 -5.64 13.18
CA CYS A 127 -0.73 -7.05 13.03
C CYS A 127 0.00 -7.54 14.26
N PRO A 128 -0.27 -8.76 14.74
CA PRO A 128 0.55 -9.38 15.77
C PRO A 128 1.98 -9.66 15.25
N ASP A 129 2.88 -9.95 16.16
CA ASP A 129 4.24 -10.39 15.81
C ASP A 129 4.16 -11.75 15.09
N ASN A 130 4.74 -11.83 13.91
CA ASN A 130 4.79 -13.09 13.13
C ASN A 130 5.96 -14.01 13.52
N GLY A 131 6.77 -13.62 14.51
CA GLY A 131 7.90 -14.41 14.95
C GLY A 131 9.18 -14.29 14.12
N ALA A 132 9.18 -13.51 13.01
CA ALA A 132 10.38 -13.27 12.22
C ALA A 132 11.49 -12.64 13.06
N ARG A 133 12.72 -13.14 12.89
CA ARG A 133 13.91 -12.67 13.65
C ARG A 133 15.12 -12.60 12.74
N VAL A 134 16.10 -11.82 13.19
CA VAL A 134 17.44 -11.78 12.61
C VAL A 134 18.39 -12.44 13.62
N ASP A 135 19.17 -13.42 13.18
CA ASP A 135 20.24 -13.97 13.98
C ASP A 135 21.42 -12.98 13.96
N LEU A 136 21.73 -12.41 15.12
CA LEU A 136 22.77 -11.39 15.24
C LEU A 136 24.20 -11.95 15.13
N ARG A 137 24.38 -13.27 15.09
CA ARG A 137 25.70 -13.90 14.95
C ARG A 137 26.20 -13.88 13.52
N ASP A 138 25.30 -14.03 12.55
CA ASP A 138 25.61 -14.13 11.12
C ASP A 138 24.71 -13.25 10.22
N CYS A 139 23.81 -12.48 10.83
CA CYS A 139 22.84 -11.64 10.14
C CYS A 139 21.85 -12.43 9.25
N SER A 140 21.68 -13.72 9.48
CA SER A 140 20.69 -14.51 8.77
C SER A 140 19.26 -14.08 9.18
N ILE A 141 18.32 -14.18 8.26
CA ILE A 141 16.91 -13.83 8.48
C ILE A 141 16.05 -15.09 8.48
N SER A 142 14.94 -15.06 9.24
CA SER A 142 13.95 -16.12 9.21
C SER A 142 13.39 -16.28 7.80
N ALA A 143 13.58 -17.45 7.19
CA ALA A 143 13.14 -17.75 5.82
C ALA A 143 11.70 -18.26 5.74
N ASP A 144 11.16 -18.73 6.85
CA ASP A 144 9.88 -19.41 7.03
C ASP A 144 8.76 -18.48 7.51
N HIS A 145 9.06 -17.20 7.75
CA HIS A 145 8.12 -16.15 8.16
C HIS A 145 8.02 -15.04 7.13
N GLY A 146 6.82 -14.48 6.99
CA GLY A 146 6.53 -13.39 6.07
C GLY A 146 6.07 -13.87 4.70
N ALA A 147 5.69 -12.93 3.85
CA ALA A 147 5.15 -13.18 2.53
C ALA A 147 6.03 -12.57 1.43
N ARG A 148 6.07 -13.23 0.26
CA ARG A 148 6.72 -12.67 -0.93
C ARG A 148 5.85 -11.62 -1.62
N GLU A 149 4.55 -11.70 -1.39
CA GLU A 149 3.56 -10.79 -1.94
C GLU A 149 2.44 -10.59 -0.92
N ILE A 150 1.96 -9.36 -0.77
CA ILE A 150 0.77 -9.05 0.01
C ILE A 150 -0.13 -8.16 -0.83
N LYS A 151 -1.39 -8.57 -0.99
CA LYS A 151 -2.45 -7.79 -1.62
C LYS A 151 -3.61 -7.63 -0.65
N ALA A 152 -4.20 -6.45 -0.61
CA ALA A 152 -5.38 -6.23 0.21
C ALA A 152 -6.28 -5.14 -0.38
N PHE A 153 -7.59 -5.32 -0.22
CA PHE A 153 -8.54 -4.22 -0.23
C PHE A 153 -8.77 -3.73 1.19
N TRP A 154 -8.85 -2.42 1.34
CA TRP A 154 -9.09 -1.79 2.62
C TRP A 154 -9.99 -0.57 2.48
N GLN A 155 -10.81 -0.33 3.47
CA GLN A 155 -11.62 0.88 3.59
C GLN A 155 -11.28 1.56 4.91
N ASP A 156 -11.17 2.89 4.89
CA ASP A 156 -10.91 3.66 6.10
C ASP A 156 -12.11 3.56 7.04
N PRO A 157 -11.98 2.94 8.23
CA PRO A 157 -13.06 2.83 9.19
C PRO A 157 -13.46 4.18 9.81
N GLU A 158 -12.62 5.19 9.64
CA GLU A 158 -12.81 6.56 10.15
C GLU A 158 -12.90 7.58 9.00
N PHE A 159 -13.38 7.12 7.84
CA PHE A 159 -13.59 8.02 6.70
C PHE A 159 -14.67 9.05 7.01
N GLN A 160 -14.40 10.30 6.70
CA GLN A 160 -15.34 11.43 6.80
C GLN A 160 -15.34 12.15 5.46
N GLU A 161 -16.51 12.31 4.86
CA GLU A 161 -16.66 12.89 3.52
C GLU A 161 -16.34 14.39 3.45
N ASP A 162 -16.49 15.09 4.57
CA ASP A 162 -16.25 16.52 4.75
C ASP A 162 -14.81 16.85 5.14
N LYS A 163 -13.95 15.84 5.38
CA LYS A 163 -12.55 16.05 5.72
C LYS A 163 -11.62 15.64 4.59
N GLU A 164 -10.82 16.58 4.15
CA GLU A 164 -9.72 16.29 3.25
C GLU A 164 -8.63 15.46 3.96
N ALA A 165 -8.18 14.41 3.32
CA ALA A 165 -7.13 13.55 3.83
C ALA A 165 -6.24 13.06 2.69
N PHE A 166 -4.98 12.80 2.99
CA PHE A 166 -4.10 12.07 2.09
C PHE A 166 -3.79 10.70 2.66
N TYR A 167 -3.54 9.76 1.74
CA TYR A 167 -3.22 8.37 2.08
C TYR A 167 -1.99 7.94 1.32
N TYR A 168 -1.09 7.22 1.98
CA TYR A 168 0.04 6.57 1.34
C TYR A 168 0.31 5.20 1.95
N SER A 169 0.97 4.34 1.20
CA SER A 169 1.29 2.96 1.61
C SER A 169 2.71 2.84 2.16
N ARG A 170 2.86 1.93 3.11
CA ARG A 170 4.16 1.55 3.67
C ARG A 170 4.23 0.06 3.90
#